data_6a6fe9b66fa6be0e7137abf09e7a0ada
#
_entry.id   6a6fe9b66fa6be0e7137abf09e7a0ada
#
_cell.length_a   1.000
_cell.length_b   1.000
_cell.length_c   1.000
_cell.angle_alpha   90.00
_cell.angle_beta   90.00
_cell.angle_gamma   90.00
#
_symmetry.space_group_name_H-M   'P 1'
#
loop_
_entity.id
_entity.type
_entity.pdbx_description
1 polymer ?
#
loop_
_entity_poly.entity_id
_entity_poly.type
_entity_poly.pdbx_seq_one_letter_code
_entity_poly.pdbx_strand_id
1 'polypeptide(L)'
;MLQFPIAMTPRTEPARALSWISPLIALALTVLTGFCLFAALGQDPIRALGIFFIAPLDSLRGWTEVGVKMTPLLLCAVGLVVCFKANIWNIGAEGQLIAGAITGGIAALLCEPSFGKWYVIVVMLASAFGGAVWGGLTALLRHKFHANEILVSLMLVYVAQFLLALSLIHISEPTRHAQI
;
A
#
# COMPACT_ATOMS: atom_id res chain seq x y z
N MET A 1 -50.01 -1.11 -10.25
CA MET A 1 -48.60 -1.45 -10.47
C MET A 1 -47.96 -0.32 -11.26
N LEU A 2 -47.15 0.51 -10.61
CA LEU A 2 -46.40 1.57 -11.28
C LEU A 2 -45.24 0.90 -12.05
N GLN A 3 -45.37 0.81 -13.37
CA GLN A 3 -44.28 0.41 -14.24
C GLN A 3 -43.26 1.57 -14.32
N PHE A 4 -42.12 1.43 -13.68
CA PHE A 4 -41.04 2.38 -13.88
C PHE A 4 -40.52 2.21 -15.30
N PRO A 5 -40.48 3.29 -16.12
CA PRO A 5 -40.04 3.21 -17.52
C PRO A 5 -38.51 3.13 -17.69
N ILE A 6 -37.80 2.78 -16.64
CA ILE A 6 -36.32 2.73 -16.68
C ILE A 6 -35.90 1.24 -16.73
N ALA A 7 -35.61 0.75 -17.93
CA ALA A 7 -34.97 -0.55 -18.12
C ALA A 7 -33.44 -0.39 -18.04
N MET A 8 -32.82 -1.01 -17.05
CA MET A 8 -31.35 -1.09 -16.99
C MET A 8 -30.89 -2.20 -17.95
N THR A 9 -30.36 -1.81 -19.09
CA THR A 9 -29.70 -2.74 -20.02
C THR A 9 -28.19 -2.61 -19.88
N PRO A 10 -27.44 -3.73 -19.81
CA PRO A 10 -25.97 -3.67 -19.77
C PRO A 10 -25.46 -3.07 -21.11
N ARG A 11 -24.56 -2.10 -21.00
CA ARG A 11 -23.91 -1.51 -22.18
C ARG A 11 -22.94 -2.50 -22.80
N THR A 12 -23.02 -2.68 -24.09
CA THR A 12 -22.11 -3.53 -24.88
C THR A 12 -20.77 -2.85 -25.16
N GLU A 13 -20.74 -1.51 -25.16
CA GLU A 13 -19.55 -0.71 -25.43
C GLU A 13 -19.21 0.22 -24.26
N PRO A 14 -17.95 0.26 -23.78
CA PRO A 14 -17.52 1.21 -22.76
C PRO A 14 -17.54 2.63 -23.34
N ALA A 15 -18.29 3.54 -22.73
CA ALA A 15 -18.28 4.95 -23.13
C ALA A 15 -16.92 5.58 -22.75
N ARG A 16 -16.05 5.84 -23.73
CA ARG A 16 -14.72 6.43 -23.52
C ARG A 16 -14.76 7.72 -22.69
N ALA A 17 -15.78 8.55 -22.88
CA ALA A 17 -15.97 9.77 -22.09
C ALA A 17 -16.21 9.44 -20.60
N LEU A 18 -16.96 8.39 -20.27
CA LEU A 18 -17.25 8.01 -18.89
C LEU A 18 -15.99 7.54 -18.15
N SER A 19 -15.04 6.93 -18.86
CA SER A 19 -13.77 6.47 -18.25
C SER A 19 -12.91 7.62 -17.73
N TRP A 20 -13.00 8.79 -18.34
CA TRP A 20 -12.29 9.99 -17.89
C TRP A 20 -13.11 10.86 -16.94
N ILE A 21 -14.43 10.91 -17.12
CA ILE A 21 -15.33 11.72 -16.30
C ILE A 21 -15.55 11.06 -14.92
N SER A 22 -15.62 9.73 -14.85
CA SER A 22 -15.85 9.00 -13.60
C SER A 22 -14.82 9.30 -12.49
N PRO A 23 -13.50 9.29 -12.74
CA PRO A 23 -12.52 9.66 -11.74
C PRO A 23 -12.62 11.11 -11.27
N LEU A 24 -12.96 12.03 -12.20
CA LEU A 24 -13.13 13.45 -11.86
C LEU A 24 -14.35 13.68 -10.98
N ILE A 25 -15.48 13.00 -11.27
CA ILE A 25 -16.67 13.04 -10.42
C ILE A 25 -16.35 12.42 -9.05
N ALA A 26 -15.65 11.29 -9.00
CA ALA A 26 -15.26 10.67 -7.74
C ALA A 26 -14.39 11.60 -6.89
N LEU A 27 -13.42 12.29 -7.52
CA LEU A 27 -12.58 13.27 -6.84
C LEU A 27 -13.42 14.44 -6.30
N ALA A 28 -14.30 15.00 -7.12
CA ALA A 28 -15.19 16.10 -6.71
C ALA A 28 -16.11 15.70 -5.54
N LEU A 29 -16.69 14.50 -5.59
CA LEU A 29 -17.51 13.96 -4.50
C LEU A 29 -16.69 13.74 -3.22
N THR A 30 -15.45 13.25 -3.34
CA THR A 30 -14.57 13.06 -2.19
C THR A 30 -14.24 14.39 -1.51
N VAL A 31 -13.90 15.42 -2.28
CA VAL A 31 -13.63 16.77 -1.77
C VAL A 31 -14.89 17.36 -1.12
N LEU A 32 -16.05 17.22 -1.76
CA LEU A 32 -17.32 17.70 -1.22
C LEU A 32 -17.69 17.00 0.08
N THR A 33 -17.53 15.67 0.14
CA THR A 33 -17.78 14.89 1.36
C THR A 33 -16.83 15.30 2.48
N GLY A 34 -15.55 15.50 2.18
CA GLY A 34 -14.55 16.00 3.13
C GLY A 34 -14.89 17.40 3.64
N PHE A 35 -15.32 18.29 2.75
CA PHE A 35 -15.80 19.63 3.11
C PHE A 35 -16.97 19.58 4.10
N CYS A 36 -18.00 18.80 3.79
CA CYS A 36 -19.16 18.63 4.66
C CYS A 36 -18.78 18.01 6.01
N LEU A 37 -17.86 17.04 6.01
CA LEU A 37 -17.38 16.40 7.24
C LEU A 37 -16.66 17.39 8.16
N PHE A 38 -15.72 18.19 7.63
CA PHE A 38 -15.02 19.19 8.43
C PHE A 38 -15.96 20.27 8.95
N ALA A 39 -16.92 20.71 8.15
CA ALA A 39 -17.98 21.63 8.57
C ALA A 39 -18.80 21.05 9.72
N ALA A 40 -19.21 19.78 9.63
CA ALA A 40 -19.99 19.10 10.67
C ALA A 40 -19.20 18.92 11.98
N LEU A 41 -17.86 18.77 11.89
CA LEU A 41 -16.97 18.70 13.04
C LEU A 41 -16.62 20.07 13.63
N GLY A 42 -17.20 21.17 13.14
CA GLY A 42 -16.94 22.53 13.61
C GLY A 42 -15.55 23.07 13.27
N GLN A 43 -14.84 22.45 12.30
CA GLN A 43 -13.56 22.90 11.79
C GLN A 43 -13.76 23.75 10.52
N ASP A 44 -12.80 24.64 10.24
CA ASP A 44 -12.80 25.37 8.98
C ASP A 44 -12.49 24.45 7.80
N PRO A 45 -13.47 24.14 6.92
CA PRO A 45 -13.29 23.16 5.84
C PRO A 45 -12.26 23.62 4.82
N ILE A 46 -12.18 24.92 4.52
CA ILE A 46 -11.28 25.48 3.51
C ILE A 46 -9.84 25.34 4.01
N ARG A 47 -9.60 25.69 5.26
CA ARG A 47 -8.28 25.55 5.88
C ARG A 47 -7.86 24.08 5.99
N ALA A 48 -8.76 23.17 6.37
CA ALA A 48 -8.49 21.75 6.49
C ALA A 48 -8.13 21.14 5.14
N LEU A 49 -8.91 21.42 4.07
CA LEU A 49 -8.61 20.97 2.73
C LEU A 49 -7.31 21.56 2.18
N GLY A 50 -7.02 22.83 2.48
CA GLY A 50 -5.75 23.48 2.13
C GLY A 50 -4.55 22.79 2.75
N ILE A 51 -4.62 22.45 4.03
CA ILE A 51 -3.57 21.68 4.73
C ILE A 51 -3.42 20.28 4.11
N PHE A 52 -4.52 19.65 3.70
CA PHE A 52 -4.48 18.30 3.16
C PHE A 52 -3.91 18.23 1.73
N PHE A 53 -4.30 19.15 0.85
CA PHE A 53 -3.94 19.09 -0.56
C PHE A 53 -2.79 20.03 -0.95
N ILE A 54 -2.68 21.20 -0.32
CA ILE A 54 -1.74 22.25 -0.72
C ILE A 54 -0.47 22.22 0.13
N ALA A 55 -0.59 22.11 1.46
CA ALA A 55 0.57 22.16 2.35
C ALA A 55 1.67 21.12 2.04
N PRO A 56 1.37 19.88 1.60
CA PRO A 56 2.41 18.93 1.20
C PRO A 56 3.20 19.36 -0.04
N LEU A 57 2.64 20.27 -0.86
CA LEU A 57 3.24 20.73 -2.10
C LEU A 57 3.86 22.13 -2.01
N ASP A 58 3.67 22.82 -0.89
CA ASP A 58 4.08 24.22 -0.70
C ASP A 58 5.57 24.40 -0.37
N SER A 59 6.27 23.31 -0.03
CA SER A 59 7.68 23.35 0.36
C SER A 59 8.50 22.27 -0.31
N LEU A 60 9.80 22.53 -0.51
CA LEU A 60 10.75 21.53 -1.03
C LEU A 60 10.78 20.28 -0.12
N ARG A 61 10.68 20.48 1.19
CA ARG A 61 10.58 19.38 2.16
C ARG A 61 9.32 18.56 1.93
N GLY A 62 8.16 19.18 1.69
CA GLY A 62 6.92 18.49 1.38
C GLY A 62 7.04 17.64 0.11
N TRP A 63 7.64 18.16 -0.94
CA TRP A 63 7.91 17.41 -2.16
C TRP A 63 8.80 16.19 -1.93
N THR A 64 9.85 16.33 -1.13
CA THR A 64 10.71 15.18 -0.79
C THR A 64 9.98 14.13 0.02
N GLU A 65 9.15 14.52 0.99
CA GLU A 65 8.33 13.59 1.77
C GLU A 65 7.30 12.85 0.91
N VAL A 66 6.64 13.55 -0.02
CA VAL A 66 5.75 12.94 -1.00
C VAL A 66 6.51 11.93 -1.87
N GLY A 67 7.71 12.29 -2.37
CA GLY A 67 8.56 11.43 -3.17
C GLY A 67 8.95 10.15 -2.43
N VAL A 68 9.37 10.26 -1.18
CA VAL A 68 9.73 9.11 -0.33
C VAL A 68 8.54 8.16 -0.14
N LYS A 69 7.35 8.69 0.15
CA LYS A 69 6.14 7.88 0.32
C LYS A 69 5.63 7.30 -1.00
N MET A 70 5.78 8.00 -2.10
CA MET A 70 5.35 7.58 -3.42
C MET A 70 6.20 6.41 -3.97
N THR A 71 7.49 6.36 -3.65
CA THR A 71 8.41 5.34 -4.16
C THR A 71 7.94 3.90 -3.90
N PRO A 72 7.66 3.47 -2.65
CA PRO A 72 7.19 2.11 -2.39
C PRO A 72 5.83 1.83 -3.03
N LEU A 73 4.92 2.83 -3.08
CA LEU A 73 3.62 2.69 -3.72
C LEU A 73 3.75 2.44 -5.23
N LEU A 74 4.65 3.16 -5.92
CA LEU A 74 4.91 2.96 -7.34
C LEU A 74 5.52 1.59 -7.62
N LEU A 75 6.47 1.14 -6.80
CA LEU A 75 7.06 -0.20 -6.94
C LEU A 75 6.01 -1.29 -6.77
N CYS A 76 5.15 -1.19 -5.76
CA CYS A 76 4.02 -2.10 -5.59
C CYS A 76 3.06 -2.04 -6.78
N ALA A 77 2.71 -0.85 -7.27
CA ALA A 77 1.80 -0.68 -8.39
C ALA A 77 2.34 -1.34 -9.68
N VAL A 78 3.63 -1.20 -9.97
CA VAL A 78 4.28 -1.87 -11.12
C VAL A 78 4.17 -3.39 -11.00
N GLY A 79 4.46 -3.95 -9.82
CA GLY A 79 4.30 -5.39 -9.55
C GLY A 79 2.85 -5.86 -9.72
N LEU A 80 1.88 -5.09 -9.22
CA LEU A 80 0.45 -5.39 -9.34
C LEU A 80 -0.05 -5.36 -10.79
N VAL A 81 0.46 -4.44 -11.62
CA VAL A 81 0.12 -4.41 -13.06
C VAL A 81 0.50 -5.72 -13.75
N VAL A 82 1.67 -6.28 -13.42
CA VAL A 82 2.10 -7.60 -13.96
C VAL A 82 1.15 -8.70 -13.48
N CYS A 83 0.81 -8.73 -12.19
CA CYS A 83 -0.13 -9.70 -11.63
C CYS A 83 -1.50 -9.62 -12.31
N PHE A 84 -2.07 -8.44 -12.46
CA PHE A 84 -3.38 -8.25 -13.10
C PHE A 84 -3.38 -8.63 -14.58
N LYS A 85 -2.31 -8.33 -15.31
CA LYS A 85 -2.15 -8.81 -16.69
C LYS A 85 -2.09 -10.34 -16.80
N ALA A 86 -1.55 -11.00 -15.78
CA ALA A 86 -1.55 -12.47 -15.67
C ALA A 86 -2.87 -13.03 -15.10
N ASN A 87 -3.90 -12.21 -14.91
CA ASN A 87 -5.17 -12.58 -14.28
C ASN A 87 -5.01 -13.16 -12.86
N ILE A 88 -4.04 -12.63 -12.11
CA ILE A 88 -3.78 -12.97 -10.70
C ILE A 88 -4.17 -11.79 -9.83
N TRP A 89 -5.16 -11.99 -8.96
CA TRP A 89 -5.65 -10.97 -8.04
C TRP A 89 -4.84 -10.98 -6.73
N ASN A 90 -3.69 -10.29 -6.75
CA ASN A 90 -2.84 -10.17 -5.58
C ASN A 90 -3.23 -8.92 -4.76
N ILE A 91 -3.92 -9.11 -3.63
CA ILE A 91 -4.23 -8.04 -2.66
C ILE A 91 -3.17 -7.97 -1.56
N GLY A 92 -2.15 -8.84 -1.62
CA GLY A 92 -1.13 -9.01 -0.59
C GLY A 92 0.14 -8.17 -0.76
N ALA A 93 0.15 -7.16 -1.64
CA ALA A 93 1.35 -6.35 -1.91
C ALA A 93 1.90 -5.66 -0.65
N GLU A 94 1.03 -5.20 0.26
CA GLU A 94 1.42 -4.64 1.55
C GLU A 94 2.17 -5.65 2.42
N GLY A 95 1.67 -6.88 2.52
CA GLY A 95 2.34 -7.95 3.27
C GLY A 95 3.71 -8.33 2.69
N GLN A 96 3.83 -8.32 1.36
CA GLN A 96 5.11 -8.54 0.67
C GLN A 96 6.10 -7.39 0.96
N LEU A 97 5.64 -6.15 0.98
CA LEU A 97 6.44 -4.99 1.35
C LEU A 97 6.93 -5.10 2.80
N ILE A 98 6.05 -5.46 3.73
CA ILE A 98 6.39 -5.64 5.15
C ILE A 98 7.41 -6.76 5.33
N ALA A 99 7.20 -7.92 4.71
CA ALA A 99 8.15 -9.04 4.77
C ALA A 99 9.52 -8.66 4.19
N GLY A 100 9.52 -7.93 3.08
CA GLY A 100 10.73 -7.35 2.51
C GLY A 100 11.43 -6.35 3.45
N ALA A 101 10.67 -5.50 4.12
CA ALA A 101 11.22 -4.54 5.10
C ALA A 101 11.84 -5.25 6.31
N ILE A 102 11.20 -6.31 6.83
CA ILE A 102 11.74 -7.11 7.94
C ILE A 102 13.05 -7.77 7.53
N THR A 103 13.10 -8.46 6.38
CA THR A 103 14.30 -9.17 5.93
C THR A 103 15.43 -8.21 5.57
N GLY A 104 15.12 -7.08 4.95
CA GLY A 104 16.09 -6.01 4.69
C GLY A 104 16.62 -5.38 5.97
N GLY A 105 15.74 -5.15 6.96
CA GLY A 105 16.13 -4.66 8.28
C GLY A 105 17.08 -5.62 9.01
N ILE A 106 16.77 -6.92 8.99
CA ILE A 106 17.65 -7.96 9.56
C ILE A 106 19.00 -7.95 8.84
N ALA A 107 19.01 -7.93 7.50
CA ALA A 107 20.25 -7.86 6.74
C ALA A 107 21.04 -6.59 7.06
N ALA A 108 20.39 -5.46 7.25
CA ALA A 108 21.02 -4.21 7.64
C ALA A 108 21.66 -4.26 9.03
N LEU A 109 21.07 -4.99 9.97
CA LEU A 109 21.63 -5.17 11.32
C LEU A 109 22.79 -6.18 11.36
N LEU A 110 22.76 -7.20 10.49
CA LEU A 110 23.78 -8.25 10.43
C LEU A 110 25.01 -7.85 9.60
N CYS A 111 24.85 -6.95 8.63
CA CYS A 111 25.94 -6.48 7.81
C CYS A 111 26.66 -5.30 8.47
N GLU A 112 27.98 -5.42 8.65
CA GLU A 112 28.78 -4.32 9.15
C GLU A 112 28.86 -3.15 8.15
N PRO A 113 28.84 -1.89 8.62
CA PRO A 113 29.00 -0.69 7.77
C PRO A 113 30.31 -0.66 6.99
N SER A 114 31.30 -1.49 7.36
CA SER A 114 32.59 -1.66 6.67
C SER A 114 32.48 -2.18 5.23
N PHE A 115 31.33 -2.76 4.84
CA PHE A 115 31.06 -3.22 3.47
C PHE A 115 30.93 -2.09 2.43
N GLY A 116 30.95 -0.81 2.84
CA GLY A 116 30.89 0.34 1.95
C GLY A 116 29.64 0.34 1.05
N LYS A 117 29.81 0.62 -0.25
CA LYS A 117 28.68 0.72 -1.19
C LYS A 117 27.91 -0.61 -1.40
N TRP A 118 28.54 -1.74 -1.15
CA TRP A 118 27.94 -3.07 -1.28
C TRP A 118 26.87 -3.35 -0.22
N TYR A 119 26.94 -2.69 0.92
CA TYR A 119 25.95 -2.79 1.98
C TYR A 119 24.52 -2.55 1.47
N VAL A 120 24.29 -1.48 0.71
CA VAL A 120 22.96 -1.15 0.17
C VAL A 120 22.44 -2.24 -0.76
N ILE A 121 23.34 -2.80 -1.60
CA ILE A 121 22.95 -3.86 -2.55
C ILE A 121 22.52 -5.12 -1.80
N VAL A 122 23.25 -5.52 -0.76
CA VAL A 122 22.90 -6.69 0.06
C VAL A 122 21.55 -6.50 0.73
N VAL A 123 21.29 -5.33 1.32
CA VAL A 123 20.01 -5.01 1.95
C VAL A 123 18.87 -5.02 0.92
N MET A 124 19.06 -4.44 -0.26
CA MET A 124 18.08 -4.47 -1.33
C MET A 124 17.75 -5.88 -1.81
N LEU A 125 18.77 -6.73 -2.00
CA LEU A 125 18.56 -8.12 -2.42
C LEU A 125 17.85 -8.93 -1.34
N ALA A 126 18.21 -8.73 -0.07
CA ALA A 126 17.55 -9.38 1.06
C ALA A 126 16.07 -8.97 1.15
N SER A 127 15.77 -7.67 0.98
CA SER A 127 14.40 -7.16 0.94
C SER A 127 13.60 -7.75 -0.22
N ALA A 128 14.19 -7.79 -1.42
CA ALA A 128 13.56 -8.35 -2.60
C ALA A 128 13.27 -9.85 -2.42
N PHE A 129 14.21 -10.59 -1.84
CA PHE A 129 14.07 -12.01 -1.54
C PHE A 129 12.96 -12.26 -0.51
N GLY A 130 12.91 -11.51 0.58
CA GLY A 130 11.87 -11.63 1.61
C GLY A 130 10.46 -11.36 1.07
N GLY A 131 10.30 -10.31 0.28
CA GLY A 131 9.04 -10.00 -0.40
C GLY A 131 8.64 -11.08 -1.42
N ALA A 132 9.60 -11.62 -2.18
CA ALA A 132 9.37 -12.70 -3.14
C ALA A 132 8.96 -14.01 -2.46
N VAL A 133 9.59 -14.39 -1.36
CA VAL A 133 9.21 -15.58 -0.57
C VAL A 133 7.79 -15.42 -0.04
N TRP A 134 7.44 -14.24 0.48
CA TRP A 134 6.09 -13.98 0.98
C TRP A 134 5.02 -14.08 -0.12
N GLY A 135 5.27 -13.49 -1.29
CA GLY A 135 4.40 -13.65 -2.46
C GLY A 135 4.34 -15.07 -2.98
N GLY A 136 5.48 -15.79 -2.95
CA GLY A 136 5.59 -17.20 -3.31
C GLY A 136 4.74 -18.11 -2.44
N LEU A 137 4.55 -17.77 -1.15
CA LEU A 137 3.67 -18.51 -0.25
C LEU A 137 2.20 -18.46 -0.73
N THR A 138 1.72 -17.29 -1.14
CA THR A 138 0.38 -17.16 -1.75
C THR A 138 0.25 -18.00 -3.02
N ALA A 139 1.25 -17.93 -3.89
CA ALA A 139 1.27 -18.72 -5.14
C ALA A 139 1.30 -20.23 -4.88
N LEU A 140 2.08 -20.68 -3.89
CA LEU A 140 2.14 -22.08 -3.48
C LEU A 140 0.79 -22.59 -2.97
N LEU A 141 0.13 -21.83 -2.09
CA LEU A 141 -1.17 -22.20 -1.53
C LEU A 141 -2.25 -22.25 -2.62
N ARG A 142 -2.23 -21.31 -3.56
CA ARG A 142 -3.11 -21.35 -4.72
C ARG A 142 -2.86 -22.59 -5.59
N HIS A 143 -1.59 -22.88 -5.92
CA HIS A 143 -1.24 -23.96 -6.84
C HIS A 143 -1.49 -25.34 -6.22
N LYS A 144 -1.06 -25.55 -4.98
CA LYS A 144 -1.10 -26.87 -4.34
C LYS A 144 -2.46 -27.19 -3.68
N PHE A 145 -3.13 -26.19 -3.13
CA PHE A 145 -4.37 -26.39 -2.37
C PHE A 145 -5.60 -25.78 -3.04
N HIS A 146 -5.45 -25.22 -4.24
CA HIS A 146 -6.52 -24.50 -4.96
C HIS A 146 -7.18 -23.40 -4.08
N ALA A 147 -6.42 -22.81 -3.17
CA ALA A 147 -6.90 -21.76 -2.28
C ALA A 147 -7.20 -20.47 -3.08
N ASN A 148 -8.19 -19.72 -2.60
CA ASN A 148 -8.51 -18.43 -3.20
C ASN A 148 -7.37 -17.42 -2.92
N GLU A 149 -6.70 -16.95 -3.98
CA GLU A 149 -5.56 -16.04 -3.85
C GLU A 149 -5.90 -14.70 -3.20
N ILE A 150 -7.13 -14.21 -3.39
CA ILE A 150 -7.61 -12.96 -2.79
C ILE A 150 -7.64 -13.09 -1.27
N LEU A 151 -8.29 -14.15 -0.77
CA LEU A 151 -8.40 -14.41 0.67
C LEU A 151 -7.05 -14.71 1.31
N VAL A 152 -6.25 -15.58 0.67
CA VAL A 152 -4.93 -15.96 1.19
C VAL A 152 -3.99 -14.77 1.25
N SER A 153 -3.91 -13.98 0.17
CA SER A 153 -3.04 -12.79 0.15
C SER A 153 -3.45 -11.77 1.19
N LEU A 154 -4.77 -11.54 1.40
CA LEU A 154 -5.27 -10.64 2.42
C LEU A 154 -4.95 -11.13 3.84
N MET A 155 -5.15 -12.43 4.13
CA MET A 155 -4.79 -13.00 5.43
C MET A 155 -3.30 -12.90 5.71
N LEU A 156 -2.46 -13.12 4.70
CA LEU A 156 -1.01 -12.96 4.83
C LEU A 156 -0.58 -11.51 5.08
N VAL A 157 -1.35 -10.50 4.68
CA VAL A 157 -1.09 -9.11 5.09
C VAL A 157 -1.16 -8.98 6.61
N TYR A 158 -2.24 -9.46 7.22
CA TYR A 158 -2.38 -9.41 8.69
C TYR A 158 -1.29 -10.20 9.41
N VAL A 159 -0.91 -11.37 8.90
CA VAL A 159 0.20 -12.15 9.47
C VAL A 159 1.51 -11.36 9.38
N ALA A 160 1.80 -10.69 8.27
CA ALA A 160 2.98 -9.84 8.12
C ALA A 160 2.98 -8.66 9.10
N GLN A 161 1.82 -8.02 9.31
CA GLN A 161 1.68 -6.93 10.27
C GLN A 161 1.94 -7.40 11.71
N PHE A 162 1.42 -8.57 12.10
CA PHE A 162 1.71 -9.15 13.42
C PHE A 162 3.18 -9.52 13.57
N LEU A 163 3.82 -10.09 12.54
CA LEU A 163 5.26 -10.39 12.56
C LEU A 163 6.09 -9.11 12.71
N LEU A 164 5.71 -8.02 12.03
CA LEU A 164 6.36 -6.74 12.19
C LEU A 164 6.22 -6.22 13.62
N ALA A 165 5.01 -6.27 14.20
CA ALA A 165 4.76 -5.84 15.57
C ALA A 165 5.60 -6.65 16.57
N LEU A 166 5.67 -7.97 16.42
CA LEU A 166 6.51 -8.83 17.25
C LEU A 166 8.00 -8.51 17.10
N SER A 167 8.46 -8.28 15.87
CA SER A 167 9.85 -7.89 15.59
C SER A 167 10.21 -6.59 16.29
N LEU A 168 9.33 -5.58 16.24
CA LEU A 168 9.56 -4.29 16.89
C LEU A 168 9.57 -4.40 18.43
N ILE A 169 8.71 -5.25 19.01
CA ILE A 169 8.70 -5.49 20.47
C ILE A 169 10.02 -6.09 20.90
N HIS A 170 10.52 -7.13 20.22
CA HIS A 170 11.80 -7.76 20.55
C HIS A 170 13.01 -6.85 20.40
N ILE A 171 12.98 -5.91 19.47
CA ILE A 171 14.07 -4.94 19.27
C ILE A 171 14.01 -3.81 20.33
N SER A 172 12.83 -3.42 20.81
CA SER A 172 12.66 -2.29 21.73
C SER A 172 12.76 -2.68 23.22
N GLU A 173 12.47 -3.93 23.58
CA GLU A 173 12.53 -4.37 25.00
C GLU A 173 13.94 -4.35 25.61
N PRO A 174 15.04 -4.79 24.95
CA PRO A 174 16.36 -4.78 25.59
C PRO A 174 16.86 -3.36 25.93
N THR A 175 16.36 -2.32 25.27
CA THR A 175 16.77 -0.95 25.57
C THR A 175 16.05 -0.35 26.79
N ARG A 176 14.90 -0.87 27.19
CA ARG A 176 14.16 -0.43 28.38
C ARG A 176 14.77 -0.92 29.69
N HIS A 177 15.33 -2.13 29.70
CA HIS A 177 16.01 -2.70 30.88
C HIS A 177 17.41 -2.16 31.12
N ALA A 178 18.01 -1.48 30.15
CA ALA A 178 19.35 -0.86 30.29
C ALA A 178 19.29 0.60 30.83
N GLN A 179 18.09 1.13 31.14
CA GLN A 179 17.90 2.51 31.63
C GLN A 179 17.38 2.58 33.07
N ILE A 180 17.49 1.49 33.86
CA ILE A 180 17.17 1.49 35.32
C ILE A 180 18.44 1.36 36.12
#